data_b5f0039a53793a6b7ed959c78044275e
#
_entry.id   b5f0039a53793a6b7ed959c78044275e
#
_cell.length_a   1.000
_cell.length_b   1.000
_cell.length_c   1.000
_cell.angle_alpha   90.00
_cell.angle_beta   90.00
_cell.angle_gamma   90.00
#
_symmetry.space_group_name_H-M   'P 1'
#
loop_
_entity.id
_entity.type
_entity.pdbx_description
1 polymer ?
#
loop_
_entity_poly.entity_id
_entity_poly.type
_entity_poly.pdbx_seq_one_letter_code
_entity_poly.pdbx_strand_id
1 'polypeptide(L)'
;MKDQHVNISTEHGEMNTFITCPEEDGPHPVILFLMDAPGKREELHDMARRLGSAGYYVMLPNMYYRDIADFTSDGSPESREIMFGYMNALSNELVLSDCEQLLKHAAGDADASDGSVGVVGYCMSGPFAFYAAGKYPERIKAAASFHGIRLFTEEADSPHLFAKNITGELYIGCA
;
A
#
# COMPACT_ATOMS: atom_id res chain seq x y z
N MET A 1 -17.51 -12.15 -1.74
CA MET A 1 -16.35 -11.34 -1.28
C MET A 1 -16.43 -11.22 0.22
N LYS A 2 -15.34 -11.47 0.90
CA LYS A 2 -15.15 -11.12 2.31
C LYS A 2 -14.58 -9.71 2.39
N ASP A 3 -15.21 -8.84 3.16
CA ASP A 3 -14.72 -7.50 3.47
C ASP A 3 -14.57 -7.38 4.98
N GLN A 4 -13.45 -6.85 5.44
CA GLN A 4 -13.21 -6.62 6.86
C GLN A 4 -12.34 -5.40 7.11
N HIS A 5 -12.56 -4.73 8.24
CA HIS A 5 -11.68 -3.72 8.77
C HIS A 5 -10.97 -4.28 10.00
N VAL A 6 -9.65 -4.28 9.96
CA VAL A 6 -8.81 -4.76 11.07
C VAL A 6 -7.87 -3.66 11.53
N ASN A 7 -7.54 -3.67 12.80
CA ASN A 7 -6.49 -2.83 13.34
C ASN A 7 -5.23 -3.70 13.50
N ILE A 8 -4.19 -3.39 12.76
CA ILE A 8 -2.92 -4.08 12.82
C ILE A 8 -2.00 -3.30 13.75
N SER A 9 -1.61 -3.94 14.86
CA SER A 9 -0.71 -3.32 15.84
C SER A 9 0.69 -3.16 15.25
N THR A 10 1.23 -1.96 15.33
CA THR A 10 2.59 -1.60 14.93
C THR A 10 3.31 -0.92 16.10
N GLU A 11 4.60 -0.68 16.00
CA GLU A 11 5.34 0.10 16.99
C GLU A 11 4.89 1.57 17.09
N HIS A 12 4.12 2.05 16.11
CA HIS A 12 3.65 3.42 16.01
C HIS A 12 2.14 3.58 16.26
N GLY A 13 1.43 2.50 16.61
CA GLY A 13 -0.01 2.51 16.88
C GLY A 13 -0.79 1.47 16.07
N GLU A 14 -2.10 1.65 16.02
CA GLU A 14 -3.03 0.74 15.37
C GLU A 14 -3.31 1.18 13.92
N MET A 15 -2.78 0.41 12.97
CA MET A 15 -2.96 0.68 11.54
C MET A 15 -4.28 0.08 11.05
N ASN A 16 -5.34 0.92 10.98
CA ASN A 16 -6.62 0.49 10.43
C ASN A 16 -6.47 0.12 8.95
N THR A 17 -6.77 -1.13 8.62
CA THR A 17 -6.58 -1.71 7.30
C THR A 17 -7.89 -2.32 6.81
N PHE A 18 -8.32 -1.94 5.61
CA PHE A 18 -9.38 -2.64 4.90
C PHE A 18 -8.78 -3.84 4.16
N ILE A 19 -9.41 -5.01 4.35
CA ILE A 19 -9.00 -6.26 3.70
C ILE A 19 -10.20 -6.81 2.93
N THR A 20 -9.94 -7.26 1.69
CA THR A 20 -10.95 -7.92 0.88
C THR A 20 -10.35 -9.06 0.08
N CYS A 21 -11.08 -10.17 -0.04
CA CYS A 21 -10.70 -11.34 -0.82
C CYS A 21 -11.94 -12.14 -1.28
N PRO A 22 -11.81 -13.10 -2.22
CA PRO A 22 -12.88 -14.04 -2.49
C PRO A 22 -13.24 -14.89 -1.26
N GLU A 23 -14.46 -15.41 -1.21
CA GLU A 23 -14.90 -16.30 -0.11
C GLU A 23 -14.43 -17.74 -0.27
N GLU A 24 -14.15 -18.14 -1.49
CA GLU A 24 -13.82 -19.50 -1.89
C GLU A 24 -12.47 -19.55 -2.62
N ASP A 25 -11.93 -20.73 -2.80
CA ASP A 25 -10.70 -20.99 -3.57
C ASP A 25 -9.41 -20.40 -2.99
N GLY A 26 -9.38 -20.10 -1.67
CA GLY A 26 -8.16 -19.64 -0.99
C GLY A 26 -7.13 -20.77 -0.73
N PRO A 27 -5.95 -20.43 -0.23
CA PRO A 27 -5.47 -19.07 0.08
C PRO A 27 -5.11 -18.26 -1.18
N HIS A 28 -5.32 -16.93 -1.11
CA HIS A 28 -5.17 -16.01 -2.23
C HIS A 28 -3.83 -15.26 -2.20
N PRO A 29 -3.20 -14.98 -3.37
CA PRO A 29 -2.01 -14.13 -3.43
C PRO A 29 -2.27 -12.74 -2.87
N VAL A 30 -1.31 -12.21 -2.10
CA VAL A 30 -1.45 -10.94 -1.40
C VAL A 30 -1.13 -9.77 -2.32
N ILE A 31 -1.96 -8.73 -2.27
CA ILE A 31 -1.68 -7.40 -2.83
C ILE A 31 -1.69 -6.37 -1.70
N LEU A 32 -0.60 -5.66 -1.54
CA LEU A 32 -0.54 -4.44 -0.74
C LEU A 32 -1.01 -3.28 -1.61
N PHE A 33 -2.17 -2.71 -1.29
CA PHE A 33 -2.74 -1.57 -1.99
C PHE A 33 -2.49 -0.30 -1.19
N LEU A 34 -1.51 0.48 -1.59
CA LEU A 34 -1.12 1.71 -0.91
C LEU A 34 -1.99 2.87 -1.41
N MET A 35 -2.68 3.54 -0.48
CA MET A 35 -3.64 4.60 -0.78
C MET A 35 -2.98 5.84 -1.41
N ASP A 36 -3.79 6.65 -2.08
CA ASP A 36 -3.41 7.99 -2.53
C ASP A 36 -3.53 9.05 -1.41
N ALA A 37 -3.10 10.29 -1.68
CA ALA A 37 -3.05 11.35 -0.68
C ALA A 37 -4.42 11.74 -0.07
N PRO A 38 -5.56 11.74 -0.81
CA PRO A 38 -6.86 12.02 -0.21
C PRO A 38 -7.30 11.09 0.92
N GLY A 39 -6.62 9.98 1.13
CA GLY A 39 -6.90 9.08 2.24
C GLY A 39 -7.73 7.86 1.88
N LYS A 40 -7.81 6.93 2.83
CA LYS A 40 -8.58 5.70 2.67
C LYS A 40 -10.08 6.01 2.69
N ARG A 41 -10.77 5.67 1.61
CA ARG A 41 -12.16 6.01 1.36
C ARG A 41 -12.86 4.96 0.49
N GLU A 42 -14.19 5.07 0.33
CA GLU A 42 -14.98 4.03 -0.35
C GLU A 42 -14.56 3.77 -1.80
N GLU A 43 -14.12 4.81 -2.52
CA GLU A 43 -13.60 4.62 -3.89
C GLU A 43 -12.38 3.69 -3.92
N LEU A 44 -11.50 3.76 -2.91
CA LEU A 44 -10.37 2.86 -2.81
C LEU A 44 -10.78 1.47 -2.32
N HIS A 45 -11.81 1.37 -1.46
CA HIS A 45 -12.40 0.07 -1.10
C HIS A 45 -12.95 -0.63 -2.34
N ASP A 46 -13.67 0.09 -3.22
CA ASP A 46 -14.18 -0.46 -4.48
C ASP A 46 -13.07 -0.89 -5.44
N MET A 47 -11.98 -0.13 -5.51
CA MET A 47 -10.80 -0.53 -6.28
C MET A 47 -10.15 -1.79 -5.70
N ALA A 48 -10.05 -1.89 -4.38
CA ALA A 48 -9.54 -3.09 -3.71
C ALA A 48 -10.43 -4.31 -3.98
N ARG A 49 -11.78 -4.16 -3.90
CA ARG A 49 -12.74 -5.22 -4.23
C ARG A 49 -12.60 -5.71 -5.67
N ARG A 50 -12.31 -4.82 -6.62
CA ARG A 50 -12.05 -5.23 -8.02
C ARG A 50 -10.80 -6.12 -8.13
N LEU A 51 -9.73 -5.80 -7.42
CA LEU A 51 -8.56 -6.69 -7.33
C LEU A 51 -8.91 -7.98 -6.61
N GLY A 52 -9.65 -7.90 -5.50
CA GLY A 52 -10.16 -9.07 -4.78
C GLY A 52 -10.98 -10.00 -5.69
N SER A 53 -11.88 -9.44 -6.51
CA SER A 53 -12.70 -10.22 -7.44
C SER A 53 -11.88 -10.95 -8.54
N ALA A 54 -10.65 -10.51 -8.76
CA ALA A 54 -9.70 -11.20 -9.65
C ALA A 54 -8.89 -12.31 -8.95
N GLY A 55 -9.19 -12.63 -7.69
CA GLY A 55 -8.58 -13.75 -6.97
C GLY A 55 -7.47 -13.36 -6.00
N TYR A 56 -7.42 -12.10 -5.53
CA TYR A 56 -6.38 -11.62 -4.63
C TYR A 56 -6.89 -11.35 -3.21
N TYR A 57 -5.99 -11.52 -2.24
CA TYR A 57 -6.13 -11.01 -0.87
C TYR A 57 -5.55 -9.61 -0.83
N VAL A 58 -6.40 -8.60 -0.78
CA VAL A 58 -6.01 -7.20 -0.92
C VAL A 58 -6.05 -6.50 0.43
N MET A 59 -4.95 -5.83 0.78
CA MET A 59 -4.80 -5.08 2.02
C MET A 59 -4.62 -3.59 1.70
N LEU A 60 -5.57 -2.76 2.14
CA LEU A 60 -5.57 -1.31 1.97
C LEU A 60 -5.44 -0.62 3.34
N PRO A 61 -4.22 -0.26 3.78
CA PRO A 61 -4.01 0.40 5.06
C PRO A 61 -4.36 1.88 5.01
N ASN A 62 -4.77 2.44 6.16
CA ASN A 62 -4.66 3.87 6.41
C ASN A 62 -3.20 4.21 6.68
N MET A 63 -2.50 4.81 5.73
CA MET A 63 -1.07 5.14 5.87
C MET A 63 -0.82 6.34 6.81
N TYR A 64 -1.89 7.07 7.18
CA TYR A 64 -1.82 8.20 8.11
C TYR A 64 -2.10 7.83 9.57
N TYR A 65 -2.19 6.54 9.89
CA TYR A 65 -2.62 6.04 11.19
C TYR A 65 -1.79 6.55 12.38
N ARG A 66 -0.55 6.98 12.14
CA ARG A 66 0.32 7.57 13.17
C ARG A 66 -0.19 8.89 13.68
N ASP A 67 -0.86 9.65 12.81
CA ASP A 67 -1.36 11.00 13.09
C ASP A 67 -2.87 10.99 13.30
N ILE A 68 -3.61 10.17 12.55
CA ILE A 68 -5.06 10.16 12.58
C ILE A 68 -5.63 8.76 12.26
N ALA A 69 -6.62 8.36 13.06
CA ALA A 69 -7.27 7.06 12.89
C ALA A 69 -8.07 6.95 11.59
N ASP A 70 -8.63 8.07 11.12
CA ASP A 70 -9.39 8.14 9.87
C ASP A 70 -9.30 9.54 9.27
N PHE A 71 -8.99 9.63 7.97
CA PHE A 71 -8.90 10.87 7.22
C PHE A 71 -9.34 10.65 5.79
N THR A 72 -10.22 11.54 5.34
CA THR A 72 -10.58 11.67 3.93
C THR A 72 -10.65 13.15 3.59
N SER A 73 -9.88 13.56 2.58
CA SER A 73 -9.92 14.93 2.11
C SER A 73 -11.25 15.24 1.42
N ASP A 74 -11.90 16.33 1.83
CA ASP A 74 -13.11 16.86 1.17
C ASP A 74 -12.79 17.79 0.00
N GLY A 75 -11.50 18.02 -0.29
CA GLY A 75 -11.02 18.87 -1.38
C GLY A 75 -10.99 20.36 -1.07
N SER A 76 -11.41 20.79 0.13
CA SER A 76 -11.28 22.18 0.57
C SER A 76 -9.80 22.60 0.70
N PRO A 77 -9.46 23.89 0.62
CA PRO A 77 -8.10 24.36 0.83
C PRO A 77 -7.53 23.93 2.18
N GLU A 78 -8.34 23.97 3.22
CA GLU A 78 -7.97 23.59 4.59
C GLU A 78 -7.70 22.10 4.72
N SER A 79 -8.56 21.26 4.16
CA SER A 79 -8.36 19.80 4.11
C SER A 79 -7.14 19.42 3.28
N ARG A 80 -6.83 20.15 2.22
CA ARG A 80 -5.61 19.94 1.42
C ARG A 80 -4.33 20.25 2.20
N GLU A 81 -4.32 21.32 3.00
CA GLU A 81 -3.18 21.67 3.83
C GLU A 81 -2.90 20.56 4.84
N ILE A 82 -3.94 20.07 5.52
CA ILE A 82 -3.86 18.93 6.46
C ILE A 82 -3.34 17.68 5.74
N MET A 83 -3.91 17.35 4.59
CA MET A 83 -3.50 16.22 3.75
C MET A 83 -2.00 16.27 3.40
N PHE A 84 -1.50 17.44 2.98
CA PHE A 84 -0.09 17.62 2.67
C PHE A 84 0.79 17.45 3.91
N GLY A 85 0.31 17.86 5.09
CA GLY A 85 0.98 17.61 6.36
C GLY A 85 1.20 16.12 6.58
N TYR A 86 0.15 15.30 6.52
CA TYR A 86 0.23 13.85 6.67
C TYR A 86 1.08 13.19 5.58
N MET A 87 0.89 13.61 4.33
CA MET A 87 1.67 13.07 3.21
C MET A 87 3.18 13.31 3.39
N ASN A 88 3.56 14.50 3.86
CA ASN A 88 4.97 14.86 4.05
C ASN A 88 5.60 14.23 5.31
N ALA A 89 4.79 13.71 6.24
CA ALA A 89 5.26 12.93 7.39
C ALA A 89 5.64 11.48 7.01
N LEU A 90 5.19 10.99 5.83
CA LEU A 90 5.57 9.67 5.34
C LEU A 90 6.99 9.67 4.75
N SER A 91 7.69 8.56 4.94
CA SER A 91 8.98 8.27 4.31
C SER A 91 8.98 6.86 3.71
N ASN A 92 9.94 6.60 2.83
CA ASN A 92 10.12 5.26 2.25
C ASN A 92 10.30 4.19 3.32
N GLU A 93 11.10 4.45 4.34
CA GLU A 93 11.38 3.49 5.43
C GLU A 93 10.17 3.26 6.34
N LEU A 94 9.40 4.33 6.68
CA LEU A 94 8.18 4.17 7.47
C LEU A 94 7.15 3.29 6.76
N VAL A 95 6.91 3.55 5.46
CA VAL A 95 5.96 2.76 4.67
C VAL A 95 6.46 1.34 4.43
N LEU A 96 7.78 1.16 4.30
CA LEU A 96 8.38 -0.17 4.20
C LEU A 96 8.11 -0.99 5.48
N SER A 97 8.31 -0.37 6.66
CA SER A 97 7.96 -0.99 7.94
C SER A 97 6.47 -1.35 8.03
N ASP A 98 5.58 -0.49 7.53
CA ASP A 98 4.15 -0.80 7.46
C ASP A 98 3.87 -2.02 6.56
N CYS A 99 4.53 -2.10 5.41
CA CYS A 99 4.43 -3.27 4.53
C CYS A 99 4.84 -4.57 5.25
N GLU A 100 5.89 -4.53 6.08
CA GLU A 100 6.29 -5.68 6.89
C GLU A 100 5.20 -6.12 7.86
N GLN A 101 4.55 -5.18 8.56
CA GLN A 101 3.46 -5.51 9.48
C GLN A 101 2.22 -6.06 8.74
N LEU A 102 1.91 -5.51 7.57
CA LEU A 102 0.84 -6.05 6.71
C LEU A 102 1.14 -7.50 6.29
N LEU A 103 2.36 -7.77 5.83
CA LEU A 103 2.78 -9.13 5.42
C LEU A 103 2.82 -10.10 6.60
N LYS A 104 3.22 -9.63 7.78
CA LYS A 104 3.17 -10.44 9.01
C LYS A 104 1.72 -10.79 9.41
N HIS A 105 0.80 -9.83 9.27
CA HIS A 105 -0.62 -10.10 9.51
C HIS A 105 -1.15 -11.12 8.51
N ALA A 106 -0.89 -10.93 7.20
CA ALA A 106 -1.30 -11.86 6.16
C ALA A 106 -0.78 -13.29 6.39
N ALA A 107 0.45 -13.44 6.86
CA ALA A 107 1.03 -14.76 7.16
C ALA A 107 0.29 -15.52 8.28
N GLY A 108 -0.50 -14.83 9.09
CA GLY A 108 -1.37 -15.43 10.12
C GLY A 108 -2.81 -15.65 9.68
N ASP A 109 -3.19 -15.23 8.46
CA ASP A 109 -4.55 -15.33 7.93
C ASP A 109 -4.66 -16.50 6.96
N ALA A 110 -5.64 -17.40 7.20
CA ALA A 110 -5.85 -18.59 6.39
C ALA A 110 -6.31 -18.29 4.94
N ASP A 111 -6.88 -17.11 4.69
CA ASP A 111 -7.29 -16.69 3.37
C ASP A 111 -6.13 -16.11 2.53
N ALA A 112 -4.99 -15.77 3.16
CA ALA A 112 -3.82 -15.20 2.51
C ALA A 112 -2.76 -16.26 2.19
N SER A 113 -2.24 -16.25 0.97
CA SER A 113 -1.10 -17.09 0.56
C SER A 113 0.21 -16.51 1.10
N ASP A 114 1.12 -17.38 1.53
CA ASP A 114 2.50 -17.00 1.91
C ASP A 114 3.47 -16.90 0.72
N GLY A 115 2.97 -17.02 -0.50
CA GLY A 115 3.72 -16.95 -1.75
C GLY A 115 4.16 -15.53 -2.15
N SER A 116 4.19 -15.30 -3.46
CA SER A 116 4.55 -14.02 -4.05
C SER A 116 3.54 -12.92 -3.70
N VAL A 117 4.04 -11.70 -3.53
CA VAL A 117 3.25 -10.51 -3.18
C VAL A 117 3.27 -9.51 -4.34
N GLY A 118 2.12 -8.89 -4.60
CA GLY A 118 2.02 -7.69 -5.41
C GLY A 118 1.96 -6.43 -4.55
N VAL A 119 2.42 -5.31 -5.07
CA VAL A 119 2.24 -4.00 -4.44
C VAL A 119 1.78 -2.99 -5.49
N VAL A 120 0.78 -2.19 -5.15
CA VAL A 120 0.30 -1.11 -6.02
C VAL A 120 0.21 0.18 -5.24
N GLY A 121 0.69 1.27 -5.82
CA GLY A 121 0.63 2.61 -5.25
C GLY A 121 0.13 3.63 -6.25
N TYR A 122 -0.64 4.58 -5.75
CA TYR A 122 -1.23 5.66 -6.52
C TYR A 122 -0.74 7.01 -6.03
N CYS A 123 -0.40 7.93 -6.93
CA CYS A 123 0.00 9.30 -6.60
C CYS A 123 1.18 9.31 -5.61
N MET A 124 0.95 9.75 -4.37
CA MET A 124 1.98 9.80 -3.32
C MET A 124 2.59 8.44 -2.99
N SER A 125 1.84 7.35 -3.16
CA SER A 125 2.31 6.01 -2.79
C SER A 125 2.96 5.22 -3.92
N GLY A 126 2.97 5.76 -5.14
CA GLY A 126 3.71 5.18 -6.25
C GLY A 126 5.19 4.92 -5.96
N PRO A 127 5.94 5.89 -5.38
CA PRO A 127 7.33 5.67 -4.97
C PRO A 127 7.49 4.60 -3.90
N PHE A 128 6.56 4.49 -2.96
CA PHE A 128 6.62 3.47 -1.91
C PHE A 128 6.47 2.05 -2.47
N ALA A 129 5.56 1.86 -3.44
CA ALA A 129 5.42 0.58 -4.13
C ALA A 129 6.71 0.20 -4.87
N PHE A 130 7.33 1.15 -5.57
CA PHE A 130 8.59 0.96 -6.25
C PHE A 130 9.75 0.65 -5.30
N TYR A 131 9.85 1.43 -4.21
CA TYR A 131 10.86 1.25 -3.18
C TYR A 131 10.76 -0.12 -2.50
N ALA A 132 9.54 -0.52 -2.12
CA ALA A 132 9.29 -1.82 -1.51
C ALA A 132 9.72 -2.99 -2.42
N ALA A 133 9.42 -2.90 -3.72
CA ALA A 133 9.86 -3.91 -4.69
C ALA A 133 11.39 -4.03 -4.78
N GLY A 134 12.10 -2.90 -4.67
CA GLY A 134 13.56 -2.88 -4.68
C GLY A 134 14.21 -3.35 -3.38
N LYS A 135 13.49 -3.22 -2.25
CA LYS A 135 13.97 -3.65 -0.92
C LYS A 135 13.64 -5.11 -0.61
N TYR A 136 12.51 -5.61 -1.13
CA TYR A 136 12.05 -7.00 -0.92
C TYR A 136 11.88 -7.78 -2.24
N PRO A 137 12.93 -7.87 -3.09
CA PRO A 137 12.84 -8.49 -4.41
C PRO A 137 12.48 -9.99 -4.35
N GLU A 138 12.74 -10.65 -3.22
CA GLU A 138 12.41 -12.07 -3.04
C GLU A 138 10.93 -12.28 -2.71
N ARG A 139 10.25 -11.30 -2.14
CA ARG A 139 8.83 -11.37 -1.76
C ARG A 139 7.93 -10.67 -2.77
N ILE A 140 8.29 -9.46 -3.20
CA ILE A 140 7.49 -8.65 -4.11
C ILE A 140 7.86 -9.01 -5.55
N LYS A 141 6.95 -9.69 -6.24
CA LYS A 141 7.15 -10.17 -7.62
C LYS A 141 6.40 -9.35 -8.67
N ALA A 142 5.54 -8.43 -8.22
CA ALA A 142 4.89 -7.45 -9.10
C ALA A 142 4.71 -6.13 -8.35
N ALA A 143 5.08 -5.03 -8.98
CA ALA A 143 4.85 -3.69 -8.44
C ALA A 143 4.26 -2.77 -9.51
N ALA A 144 3.30 -1.94 -9.10
CA ALA A 144 2.72 -0.94 -9.99
C ALA A 144 2.69 0.44 -9.32
N SER A 145 3.15 1.44 -10.05
CA SER A 145 3.08 2.85 -9.69
C SER A 145 2.21 3.58 -10.70
N PHE A 146 1.03 4.05 -10.28
CA PHE A 146 0.13 4.83 -11.12
C PHE A 146 0.28 6.31 -10.78
N HIS A 147 0.64 7.13 -11.76
CA HIS A 147 0.92 8.57 -11.64
C HIS A 147 1.74 8.91 -10.37
N GLY A 148 2.70 8.04 -10.04
CA GLY A 148 3.56 8.20 -8.87
C GLY A 148 4.43 9.43 -8.97
N ILE A 149 4.46 10.20 -7.87
CA ILE A 149 5.34 11.35 -7.71
C ILE A 149 6.67 10.91 -7.10
N ARG A 150 7.73 11.71 -7.21
CA ARG A 150 9.01 11.48 -6.50
C ARG A 150 9.62 10.08 -6.73
N LEU A 151 9.42 9.47 -7.89
CA LEU A 151 10.11 8.24 -8.26
C LEU A 151 11.62 8.44 -8.40
N PHE A 152 12.01 9.66 -8.72
CA PHE A 152 13.38 10.17 -8.72
C PHE A 152 13.49 11.39 -7.80
N THR A 153 14.45 11.36 -6.89
CA THR A 153 14.87 12.47 -6.03
C THR A 153 16.39 12.44 -5.88
N GLU A 154 16.97 13.48 -5.28
CA GLU A 154 18.40 13.53 -4.95
C GLU A 154 18.73 12.89 -3.60
N GLU A 155 17.70 12.39 -2.87
CA GLU A 155 17.87 11.76 -1.58
C GLU A 155 18.52 10.36 -1.71
N ALA A 156 19.21 9.93 -0.66
CA ALA A 156 19.94 8.67 -0.63
C ALA A 156 19.01 7.43 -0.68
N ASP A 157 17.74 7.60 -0.31
CA ASP A 157 16.70 6.58 -0.36
C ASP A 157 15.76 6.72 -1.57
N SER A 158 16.16 7.50 -2.58
CA SER A 158 15.35 7.68 -3.78
C SER A 158 15.01 6.35 -4.43
N PRO A 159 13.72 6.09 -4.73
CA PRO A 159 13.27 4.77 -5.27
C PRO A 159 14.07 4.29 -6.47
N HIS A 160 14.41 5.17 -7.42
CA HIS A 160 15.15 4.80 -8.63
C HIS A 160 16.50 4.12 -8.36
N LEU A 161 17.15 4.40 -7.22
CA LEU A 161 18.44 3.79 -6.85
C LEU A 161 18.30 2.28 -6.59
N PHE A 162 17.10 1.82 -6.26
CA PHE A 162 16.77 0.44 -5.96
C PHE A 162 16.22 -0.33 -7.17
N ALA A 163 16.03 0.33 -8.33
CA ALA A 163 15.52 -0.29 -9.55
C ALA A 163 16.31 -1.56 -9.95
N LYS A 164 17.63 -1.51 -9.81
CA LYS A 164 18.54 -2.63 -10.12
C LYS A 164 18.32 -3.88 -9.28
N ASN A 165 17.66 -3.74 -8.13
CA ASN A 165 17.40 -4.86 -7.22
C ASN A 165 16.07 -5.55 -7.54
N ILE A 166 15.17 -4.92 -8.30
CA ILE A 166 13.85 -5.46 -8.63
C ILE A 166 14.03 -6.67 -9.55
N THR A 167 13.56 -7.82 -9.10
CA THR A 167 13.59 -9.07 -9.86
C THR A 167 12.23 -9.45 -10.43
N GLY A 168 11.16 -8.80 -9.95
CA GLY A 168 9.79 -8.99 -10.40
C GLY A 168 9.40 -8.04 -11.53
N GLU A 169 8.12 -8.08 -11.89
CA GLU A 169 7.54 -7.18 -12.89
C GLU A 169 7.30 -5.79 -12.29
N LEU A 170 7.59 -4.76 -13.06
CA LEU A 170 7.35 -3.37 -12.69
C LEU A 170 6.52 -2.66 -13.76
N TYR A 171 5.40 -2.10 -13.35
CA TYR A 171 4.57 -1.23 -14.19
C TYR A 171 4.62 0.21 -13.69
N ILE A 172 4.92 1.15 -14.57
CA ILE A 172 4.90 2.58 -14.27
C ILE A 172 3.94 3.26 -15.25
N GLY A 173 2.79 3.68 -14.73
CA GLY A 173 1.84 4.53 -15.45
C GLY A 173 2.11 5.99 -15.14
N CYS A 174 2.55 6.76 -16.13
CA CYS A 174 2.73 8.21 -16.01
C CYS A 174 1.47 8.94 -16.49
N ALA A 175 1.17 10.10 -15.86
CA ALA A 175 0.11 11.01 -16.28
C ALA A 175 0.73 12.25 -16.93
#